data_e104e51705af040d6c807da613e71e79
#
_entry.id   e104e51705af040d6c807da613e71e79
#
_cell.length_a   1.000
_cell.length_b   1.000
_cell.length_c   1.000
_cell.angle_alpha   90.00
_cell.angle_beta   90.00
_cell.angle_gamma   90.00
#
_symmetry.space_group_name_H-M   'P 1'
#
loop_
_entity.id
_entity.type
_entity.pdbx_description
1 polymer ?
#
loop_
_entity_poly.entity_id
_entity_poly.type
_entity_poly.pdbx_seq_one_letter_code
_entity_poly.pdbx_strand_id
1 'polypeptide(L)' 'MSTIEEFREIVIKRLEAMPENVKVSMGSLGTFSREDLIRNVSEDTKLGKFILKMQIE' A
#
# COMPACT_ATOMS: atom_id res chain seq x y z
N MET A 1 6.63 -21.23 -1.89
CA MET A 1 7.07 -19.84 -1.78
C MET A 1 6.00 -18.93 -2.38
N SER A 2 5.59 -17.92 -1.65
CA SER A 2 4.55 -17.02 -2.11
C SER A 2 5.16 -15.73 -2.66
N THR A 3 5.01 -15.50 -3.95
CA THR A 3 5.48 -14.27 -4.57
C THR A 3 4.67 -13.07 -4.10
N ILE A 4 3.43 -13.28 -3.65
CA ILE A 4 2.58 -12.21 -3.13
C ILE A 4 3.14 -11.66 -1.83
N GLU A 5 3.65 -12.52 -0.95
CA GLU A 5 4.23 -12.06 0.30
C GLU A 5 5.50 -11.24 0.06
N GLU A 6 6.34 -11.70 -0.86
CA GLU A 6 7.54 -10.95 -1.22
C GLU A 6 7.17 -9.60 -1.83
N PHE A 7 6.19 -9.60 -2.70
CA PHE A 7 5.74 -8.36 -3.34
C PHE A 7 5.16 -7.39 -2.31
N ARG A 8 4.39 -7.91 -1.36
CA ARG A 8 3.83 -7.10 -0.28
C ARG A 8 4.94 -6.41 0.53
N GLU A 9 5.99 -7.15 0.86
CA GLU A 9 7.11 -6.56 1.60
C GLU A 9 7.79 -5.45 0.81
N ILE A 10 7.96 -5.65 -0.49
CA ILE A 10 8.56 -4.62 -1.34
C ILE A 10 7.69 -3.36 -1.35
N VAL A 11 6.39 -3.53 -1.47
CA VAL A 11 5.47 -2.39 -1.48
C VAL A 11 5.49 -1.67 -0.15
N ILE A 12 5.51 -2.40 0.96
CA ILE A 12 5.57 -1.79 2.28
C ILE A 12 6.85 -0.97 2.43
N LYS A 13 7.98 -1.49 1.97
CA LYS A 13 9.24 -0.74 2.04
C LYS A 13 9.18 0.53 1.19
N ARG A 14 8.54 0.47 0.04
CA ARG A 14 8.37 1.66 -0.78
C ARG A 14 7.51 2.71 -0.07
N LEU A 15 6.45 2.25 0.59
CA LEU A 15 5.59 3.17 1.34
C LEU A 15 6.34 3.77 2.52
N GLU A 16 7.17 2.99 3.19
CA GLU A 16 7.96 3.49 4.32
C GLU A 16 8.98 4.54 3.88
N ALA A 17 9.41 4.49 2.62
CA ALA A 17 10.36 5.47 2.10
C ALA A 17 9.71 6.80 1.76
N MET A 18 8.37 6.88 1.74
CA MET A 18 7.66 8.12 1.46
C MET A 18 7.76 9.07 2.66
N PRO A 19 7.83 10.39 2.41
CA PRO A 19 7.78 11.36 3.50
C PRO A 19 6.48 11.24 4.30
N GLU A 20 6.56 11.49 5.60
CA GLU A 20 5.40 11.34 6.49
C GLU A 20 4.26 12.27 6.16
N ASN A 21 4.57 13.42 5.59
CA ASN A 21 3.55 14.43 5.29
C ASN A 21 2.89 14.22 3.92
N VAL A 22 3.28 13.18 3.19
CA VAL A 22 2.69 12.90 1.89
C VAL A 22 1.42 12.08 2.08
N LYS A 23 0.37 12.46 1.35
CA LYS A 23 -0.87 11.71 1.33
C LYS A 23 -1.19 11.32 -0.10
N VAL A 24 -1.82 10.17 -0.25
CA VAL A 24 -2.14 9.63 -1.57
C VAL A 24 -3.64 9.66 -1.77
N SER A 25 -4.07 10.26 -2.86
CA SER A 25 -5.48 10.29 -3.23
C SER A 25 -5.82 9.04 -4.04
N MET A 26 -6.82 8.32 -3.59
CA MET A 26 -7.23 7.06 -4.22
C MET A 26 -8.59 7.20 -4.89
N GLY A 27 -8.83 8.31 -5.53
CA GLY A 27 -10.09 8.54 -6.24
C GLY A 27 -11.29 8.50 -5.29
N SER A 28 -12.28 7.70 -5.61
CA SER A 28 -13.49 7.61 -4.80
C SER A 28 -13.27 6.99 -3.43
N LEU A 29 -12.13 6.36 -3.21
CA LEU A 29 -11.81 5.74 -1.93
C LEU A 29 -11.34 6.75 -0.89
N GLY A 30 -10.93 7.95 -1.32
CA GLY A 30 -10.50 8.99 -0.41
C GLY A 30 -8.99 9.18 -0.41
N THR A 31 -8.53 9.92 0.59
CA THR A 31 -7.11 10.23 0.74
C THR A 31 -6.55 9.48 1.95
N PHE A 32 -5.39 8.88 1.78
CA PHE A 32 -4.77 8.06 2.82
C PHE A 32 -3.36 8.53 3.11
N SER A 33 -2.98 8.47 4.38
CA SER A 33 -1.61 8.75 4.79
C SER A 33 -0.73 7.54 4.51
N ARG A 34 0.58 7.75 4.61
CA ARG A 34 1.55 6.67 4.45
C ARG A 34 1.23 5.51 5.41
N GLU A 35 0.96 5.83 6.66
CA GLU A 35 0.70 4.81 7.67
C GLU A 35 -0.58 4.06 7.40
N ASP A 36 -1.61 4.75 6.89
CA ASP A 36 -2.84 4.07 6.50
C ASP A 36 -2.59 3.06 5.41
N LEU A 37 -1.79 3.44 4.41
CA LEU A 37 -1.48 2.54 3.30
C LEU A 37 -0.68 1.33 3.78
N ILE A 38 0.34 1.56 4.60
CA ILE A 38 1.16 0.48 5.13
C ILE A 38 0.31 -0.50 5.94
N ARG A 39 -0.55 0.04 6.79
CA ARG A 39 -1.42 -0.81 7.60
C ARG A 39 -2.33 -1.67 6.74
N ASN A 40 -2.95 -1.07 5.74
CA ASN A 40 -3.87 -1.82 4.90
C ASN A 40 -3.17 -2.90 4.09
N VAL A 41 -1.99 -2.61 3.58
CA VAL A 41 -1.21 -3.63 2.87
C VAL A 41 -0.79 -4.74 3.82
N SER A 42 -0.35 -4.38 5.03
CA SER A 42 0.11 -5.33 6.02
C SER A 42 -1.02 -6.26 6.49
N GLU A 43 -2.23 -5.71 6.66
CA GLU A 43 -3.37 -6.47 7.15
C GLU A 43 -4.17 -7.15 6.03
N ASP A 44 -3.73 -6.99 4.80
CA ASP A 44 -4.35 -7.63 3.64
C ASP A 44 -5.83 -7.29 3.50
N THR A 45 -6.18 -6.04 3.75
CA THR A 45 -7.54 -5.55 3.58
C THR A 45 -7.87 -5.39 2.10
N LYS A 46 -9.14 -5.10 1.81
CA LYS A 46 -9.54 -4.83 0.43
C LYS A 46 -8.74 -3.68 -0.16
N LEU A 47 -8.53 -2.62 0.62
CA LEU A 47 -7.71 -1.50 0.17
C LEU A 47 -6.27 -1.94 -0.06
N GLY A 48 -5.73 -2.76 0.83
CA GLY A 48 -4.39 -3.28 0.68
C GLY A 48 -4.23 -4.08 -0.60
N LYS A 49 -5.19 -4.92 -0.89
CA LYS A 49 -5.18 -5.70 -2.14
C LYS A 49 -5.25 -4.80 -3.36
N PHE A 50 -6.05 -3.75 -3.29
CA PHE A 50 -6.15 -2.79 -4.38
C PHE A 50 -4.82 -2.07 -4.60
N ILE A 51 -4.14 -1.69 -3.52
CA ILE A 51 -2.84 -1.06 -3.60
C ILE A 51 -1.83 -1.99 -4.29
N LEU A 52 -1.81 -3.24 -3.89
CA LEU A 52 -0.90 -4.21 -4.51
C LEU A 52 -1.21 -4.40 -5.99
N LYS A 53 -2.48 -4.45 -6.33
CA LYS A 53 -2.89 -4.60 -7.73
C LYS A 53 -2.41 -3.42 -8.58
N MET A 54 -2.49 -2.21 -8.04
CA MET A 54 -2.04 -1.02 -8.76
C MET A 54 -0.54 -1.07 -9.06
N GLN A 55 0.24 -1.68 -8.19
CA GLN A 55 1.68 -1.78 -8.39
C GLN A 55 2.04 -2.72 -9.53
N ILE A 56 1.20 -3.69 -9.81
CA ILE A 56 1.44 -4.66 -10.87
C ILE A 56 1.19 -4.04 -12.25
N GLU A 57 0.21 -3.19 -12.35
CA GLU A 57 -0.14 -2.53 -13.58
C GLU A 57 0.76 -1.32 -13.80
#